data_27178d0d3c68522ffc869d34cdabb556
#
_entry.id   27178d0d3c68522ffc869d34cdabb556
#
_cell.length_a   1.000
_cell.length_b   1.000
_cell.length_c   1.000
_cell.angle_alpha   90.00
_cell.angle_beta   90.00
_cell.angle_gamma   90.00
#
_symmetry.space_group_name_H-M   'P 1'
#
loop_
_entity.id
_entity.type
_entity.pdbx_description
1 polymer ?
#
loop_
_entity_poly.entity_id
_entity_poly.type
_entity_poly.pdbx_seq_one_letter_code
_entity_poly.pdbx_strand_id
1 'polypeptide(L)'
;MDHACDLRVMIVEDQAILAMELELVLGEAGCDVVGCAMDRAGAFAIAERERPDLALVDVNLLDGMTGPQIAHRLVGEFGTAVVFLTANPEQIPDGFAGALGAVCKPFDEQTIRAVVRFARGFIRNRTVGDAPRRFRLAPWLTTPPADIAPH
;
A
#
# COMPACT_ATOMS: atom_id res chain seq x y z
N MET A 1 -15.01 15.53 14.45
CA MET A 1 -14.67 15.32 14.05
C MET A 1 -14.23 14.39 13.75
N ASP A 2 -14.37 14.22 13.70
CA ASP A 2 -13.89 13.58 13.32
C ASP A 2 -13.60 12.81 12.77
N HIS A 3 -13.23 12.64 12.44
CA HIS A 3 -12.92 11.95 11.76
C HIS A 3 -11.90 11.45 11.57
N ALA A 4 -11.81 11.24 12.13
CA ALA A 4 -10.46 11.20 12.26
C ALA A 4 -9.86 9.97 11.67
N CYS A 5 -10.09 8.83 12.16
CA CYS A 5 -9.50 7.63 11.65
C CYS A 5 -10.25 7.14 10.44
N ASP A 6 -9.91 7.76 9.34
CA ASP A 6 -10.53 7.38 8.13
C ASP A 6 -10.02 6.11 7.58
N LEU A 7 -8.79 5.72 7.85
CA LEU A 7 -8.14 4.62 7.17
C LEU A 7 -7.30 3.86 8.19
N ARG A 8 -7.47 2.55 8.20
CA ARG A 8 -6.66 1.67 9.05
C ARG A 8 -5.55 1.11 8.19
N VAL A 9 -4.31 1.35 8.58
CA VAL A 9 -3.14 1.07 7.74
C VAL A 9 -2.18 0.13 8.44
N MET A 10 -1.70 -0.86 7.71
CA MET A 10 -0.64 -1.75 8.17
C MET A 10 0.64 -1.41 7.42
N ILE A 11 1.77 -1.49 8.11
CA ILE A 11 3.08 -1.27 7.52
C ILE A 11 3.81 -2.61 7.52
N VAL A 12 4.40 -2.98 6.37
CA VAL A 12 5.22 -4.19 6.27
C VAL A 12 6.58 -3.73 5.80
N GLU A 13 7.51 -3.58 6.75
CA GLU A 13 8.81 -3.00 6.51
C GLU A 13 9.79 -3.52 7.56
N ASP A 14 10.94 -4.04 7.13
CA ASP A 14 11.89 -4.61 8.07
C ASP A 14 12.93 -3.61 8.59
N GLN A 15 12.99 -2.41 8.05
CA GLN A 15 13.88 -1.38 8.56
C GLN A 15 13.13 -0.60 9.63
N ALA A 16 13.52 -0.80 10.89
CA ALA A 16 12.78 -0.24 12.01
C ALA A 16 12.64 1.28 11.94
N ILE A 17 13.71 1.97 11.55
CA ILE A 17 13.67 3.43 11.49
C ILE A 17 12.67 3.90 10.44
N LEU A 18 12.67 3.28 9.28
CA LEU A 18 11.74 3.65 8.23
C LEU A 18 10.29 3.34 8.65
N ALA A 19 10.08 2.20 9.30
CA ALA A 19 8.74 1.88 9.79
C ALA A 19 8.25 2.92 10.79
N MET A 20 9.13 3.39 11.68
CA MET A 20 8.76 4.42 12.64
C MET A 20 8.43 5.74 11.97
N GLU A 21 9.20 6.11 10.96
CA GLU A 21 8.91 7.33 10.21
C GLU A 21 7.57 7.24 9.50
N LEU A 22 7.28 6.10 8.89
CA LEU A 22 6.00 5.91 8.23
C LEU A 22 4.85 5.99 9.24
N GLU A 23 5.03 5.37 10.39
CA GLU A 23 4.00 5.38 11.41
C GLU A 23 3.69 6.80 11.86
N LEU A 24 4.71 7.62 12.02
CA LEU A 24 4.54 9.00 12.43
C LEU A 24 3.79 9.81 11.36
N VAL A 25 4.22 9.69 10.11
CA VAL A 25 3.58 10.44 9.02
C VAL A 25 2.14 10.01 8.84
N LEU A 26 1.88 8.71 8.89
CA LEU A 26 0.52 8.20 8.73
C LEU A 26 -0.38 8.67 9.85
N GLY A 27 0.12 8.66 11.09
CA GLY A 27 -0.64 9.16 12.20
C GLY A 27 -0.99 10.64 12.06
N GLU A 28 -0.03 11.43 11.61
CA GLU A 28 -0.25 12.86 11.38
C GLU A 28 -1.24 13.10 10.24
N ALA A 29 -1.34 12.15 9.32
CA ALA A 29 -2.29 12.26 8.22
C ALA A 29 -3.68 11.76 8.60
N GLY A 30 -3.89 11.38 9.85
CA GLY A 30 -5.21 10.94 10.30
C GLY A 30 -5.45 9.45 10.17
N CYS A 31 -4.45 8.67 9.85
CA CYS A 31 -4.60 7.23 9.72
C CYS A 31 -4.40 6.55 11.07
N ASP A 32 -5.04 5.40 11.20
CA ASP A 32 -4.84 4.55 12.37
C ASP A 32 -3.90 3.43 11.96
N VAL A 33 -2.66 3.45 12.45
CA VAL A 33 -1.69 2.41 12.13
C VAL A 33 -1.95 1.22 13.03
N VAL A 34 -2.46 0.14 12.45
CA VAL A 34 -2.92 -1.00 13.23
C VAL A 34 -1.85 -2.05 13.46
N GLY A 35 -0.69 -1.91 12.84
CA GLY A 35 0.41 -2.83 13.09
C GLY A 35 1.55 -2.63 12.12
N CYS A 36 2.71 -3.13 12.53
CA CYS A 36 3.91 -3.14 11.71
C CYS A 36 4.46 -4.57 11.70
N ALA A 37 4.76 -5.08 10.53
CA ALA A 37 5.34 -6.42 10.38
C ALA A 37 6.65 -6.32 9.64
N MET A 38 7.51 -7.31 9.83
CA MET A 38 8.82 -7.35 9.19
C MET A 38 8.97 -8.50 8.23
N ASP A 39 8.00 -9.40 8.19
CA ASP A 39 8.03 -10.56 7.33
C ASP A 39 6.62 -11.03 7.01
N ARG A 40 6.54 -12.09 6.23
CA ARG A 40 5.26 -12.61 5.75
C ARG A 40 4.37 -13.09 6.89
N ALA A 41 4.92 -13.84 7.81
CA ALA A 41 4.11 -14.40 8.91
C ALA A 41 3.50 -13.30 9.76
N GLY A 42 4.30 -12.27 10.08
CA GLY A 42 3.80 -11.14 10.85
C GLY A 42 2.72 -10.37 10.12
N ALA A 43 2.92 -10.19 8.81
CA ALA A 43 1.95 -9.46 8.02
C ALA A 43 0.59 -10.15 8.00
N PHE A 44 0.59 -11.47 7.80
CA PHE A 44 -0.68 -12.20 7.77
C PHE A 44 -1.37 -12.25 9.13
N ALA A 45 -0.58 -12.34 10.20
CA ALA A 45 -1.14 -12.33 11.54
C ALA A 45 -1.87 -11.01 11.83
N ILE A 46 -1.25 -9.89 11.43
CA ILE A 46 -1.89 -8.59 11.61
C ILE A 46 -3.12 -8.46 10.72
N ALA A 47 -3.02 -8.89 9.47
CA ALA A 47 -4.14 -8.79 8.54
C ALA A 47 -5.35 -9.55 9.05
N GLU A 48 -5.13 -10.73 9.61
CA GLU A 48 -6.22 -11.54 10.12
C GLU A 48 -6.88 -10.91 11.33
N ARG A 49 -6.08 -10.35 12.22
CA ARG A 49 -6.59 -9.76 13.45
C ARG A 49 -7.21 -8.39 13.23
N GLU A 50 -6.58 -7.56 12.41
CA GLU A 50 -6.95 -6.15 12.32
C GLU A 50 -7.72 -5.78 11.06
N ARG A 51 -7.66 -6.58 10.02
CA ARG A 51 -8.35 -6.30 8.76
C ARG A 51 -8.13 -4.87 8.27
N PRO A 52 -6.88 -4.48 7.98
CA PRO A 52 -6.60 -3.10 7.58
C PRO A 52 -7.21 -2.76 6.21
N ASP A 53 -7.43 -1.47 5.99
CA ASP A 53 -7.93 -0.98 4.71
C ASP A 53 -6.80 -0.88 3.69
N LEU A 54 -5.61 -0.54 4.15
CA LEU A 54 -4.46 -0.28 3.30
C LEU A 54 -3.23 -0.89 3.93
N ALA A 55 -2.34 -1.42 3.12
CA ALA A 55 -1.02 -1.88 3.58
C ALA A 55 0.05 -1.25 2.72
N LEU A 56 1.08 -0.70 3.37
CA LEU A 56 2.29 -0.24 2.70
C LEU A 56 3.31 -1.37 2.86
N VAL A 57 3.73 -1.95 1.75
CA VAL A 57 4.50 -3.19 1.78
C VAL A 57 5.82 -3.04 1.04
N ASP A 58 6.94 -3.26 1.74
CA ASP A 58 8.23 -3.30 1.08
C ASP A 58 8.33 -4.59 0.27
N VAL A 59 8.97 -4.51 -0.88
CA VAL A 59 9.17 -5.68 -1.72
C VAL A 59 10.16 -6.65 -1.08
N ASN A 60 11.23 -6.12 -0.46
CA ASN A 60 12.27 -6.93 0.17
C ASN A 60 12.17 -6.86 1.69
N LEU A 61 12.03 -8.00 2.31
CA LEU A 61 11.82 -8.09 3.76
C LEU A 61 12.83 -9.07 4.36
N LEU A 62 12.71 -9.31 5.68
CA LEU A 62 13.64 -10.21 6.36
C LEU A 62 13.66 -11.61 5.75
N ASP A 63 12.53 -12.09 5.27
CA ASP A 63 12.45 -13.43 4.69
C ASP A 63 12.60 -13.42 3.17
N GLY A 64 13.16 -12.35 2.63
CA GLY A 64 13.49 -12.29 1.21
C GLY A 64 12.53 -11.38 0.44
N MET A 65 12.42 -11.63 -0.87
CA MET A 65 11.55 -10.82 -1.71
C MET A 65 10.13 -11.34 -1.60
N THR A 66 9.55 -11.26 -0.41
CA THR A 66 8.24 -11.80 -0.13
C THR A 66 7.12 -10.78 -0.22
N GLY A 67 7.47 -9.49 -0.43
CA GLY A 67 6.47 -8.45 -0.55
C GLY A 67 5.38 -8.74 -1.57
N PRO A 68 5.73 -9.18 -2.80
CA PRO A 68 4.69 -9.48 -3.78
C PRO A 68 3.76 -10.61 -3.36
N GLN A 69 4.27 -11.64 -2.68
CA GLN A 69 3.42 -12.71 -2.16
C GLN A 69 2.46 -12.19 -1.11
N ILE A 70 2.96 -11.33 -0.24
CA ILE A 70 2.16 -10.71 0.80
C ILE A 70 1.05 -9.88 0.16
N ALA A 71 1.41 -9.05 -0.80
CA ALA A 71 0.43 -8.19 -1.48
C ALA A 71 -0.66 -9.01 -2.15
N HIS A 72 -0.27 -10.05 -2.87
CA HIS A 72 -1.23 -10.89 -3.59
C HIS A 72 -2.28 -11.45 -2.63
N ARG A 73 -1.83 -11.92 -1.49
CA ARG A 73 -2.73 -12.51 -0.52
C ARG A 73 -3.57 -11.47 0.22
N LEU A 74 -2.97 -10.32 0.54
CA LEU A 74 -3.71 -9.24 1.18
C LEU A 74 -4.85 -8.76 0.30
N VAL A 75 -4.58 -8.59 -0.99
CA VAL A 75 -5.60 -8.15 -1.92
C VAL A 75 -6.65 -9.23 -2.12
N GLY A 76 -6.21 -10.47 -2.36
CA GLY A 76 -7.13 -11.53 -2.74
C GLY A 76 -7.95 -12.11 -1.61
N GLU A 77 -7.34 -12.28 -0.44
CA GLU A 77 -8.03 -12.92 0.68
C GLU A 77 -8.60 -11.94 1.68
N PHE A 78 -7.95 -10.79 1.86
CA PHE A 78 -8.36 -9.86 2.90
C PHE A 78 -9.03 -8.60 2.36
N GLY A 79 -8.99 -8.40 1.05
CA GLY A 79 -9.57 -7.20 0.47
C GLY A 79 -8.83 -5.92 0.85
N THR A 80 -7.58 -6.04 1.29
CA THR A 80 -6.77 -4.90 1.70
C THR A 80 -6.11 -4.30 0.47
N ALA A 81 -6.21 -2.99 0.29
CA ALA A 81 -5.48 -2.31 -0.78
C ALA A 81 -4.01 -2.27 -0.42
N VAL A 82 -3.13 -2.39 -1.40
CA VAL A 82 -1.69 -2.44 -1.17
C VAL A 82 -0.99 -1.39 -2.02
N VAL A 83 0.01 -0.74 -1.42
CA VAL A 83 0.95 0.10 -2.15
C VAL A 83 2.34 -0.40 -1.79
N PHE A 84 3.15 -0.70 -2.79
CA PHE A 84 4.51 -1.16 -2.56
C PHE A 84 5.44 0.00 -2.24
N LEU A 85 6.46 -0.28 -1.43
CA LEU A 85 7.58 0.61 -1.18
C LEU A 85 8.82 -0.12 -1.66
N THR A 86 9.62 0.48 -2.54
CA THR A 86 10.75 -0.27 -3.04
C THR A 86 11.84 0.64 -3.59
N ALA A 87 13.09 0.22 -3.40
CA ALA A 87 14.22 0.86 -4.07
C ALA A 87 14.43 0.26 -5.45
N ASN A 88 13.77 -0.86 -5.75
CA ASN A 88 13.96 -1.60 -6.99
C ASN A 88 12.63 -1.89 -7.67
N PRO A 89 12.06 -0.90 -8.37
CA PRO A 89 10.73 -1.09 -8.99
C PRO A 89 10.69 -2.26 -9.97
N GLU A 90 11.84 -2.62 -10.54
CA GLU A 90 11.88 -3.71 -11.49
C GLU A 90 11.59 -5.07 -10.86
N GLN A 91 11.62 -5.15 -9.53
CA GLN A 91 11.30 -6.40 -8.85
C GLN A 91 9.80 -6.62 -8.66
N ILE A 92 9.00 -5.63 -9.00
CA ILE A 92 7.55 -5.75 -8.86
C ILE A 92 7.03 -6.57 -10.03
N PRO A 93 6.18 -7.58 -9.77
CA PRO A 93 5.63 -8.38 -10.87
C PRO A 93 4.76 -7.55 -11.80
N ASP A 94 4.59 -8.03 -13.02
CA ASP A 94 3.87 -7.31 -14.04
C ASP A 94 2.48 -6.89 -13.61
N GLY A 95 1.70 -7.58 -13.01
CA GLY A 95 0.36 -7.16 -12.56
C GLY A 95 0.36 -6.44 -11.23
N PHE A 96 1.53 -6.11 -10.69
CA PHE A 96 1.67 -5.48 -9.37
C PHE A 96 1.00 -6.30 -8.27
N ALA A 97 0.83 -7.61 -8.49
CA ALA A 97 0.19 -8.51 -7.53
C ALA A 97 -1.15 -7.96 -7.02
N GLY A 98 -1.81 -7.13 -7.82
CA GLY A 98 -3.07 -6.50 -7.44
C GLY A 98 -2.94 -5.23 -6.64
N ALA A 99 -1.72 -4.76 -6.36
CA ALA A 99 -1.53 -3.51 -5.63
C ALA A 99 -1.94 -2.31 -6.48
N LEU A 100 -2.17 -1.19 -5.82
CA LEU A 100 -2.54 0.05 -6.51
C LEU A 100 -1.35 0.67 -7.24
N GLY A 101 -0.17 0.48 -6.71
CA GLY A 101 1.02 1.08 -7.29
C GLY A 101 2.21 0.92 -6.38
N ALA A 102 3.26 1.68 -6.67
CA ALA A 102 4.51 1.60 -5.92
C ALA A 102 5.13 2.97 -5.74
N VAL A 103 5.70 3.19 -4.57
CA VAL A 103 6.48 4.38 -4.26
C VAL A 103 7.94 3.99 -4.27
N CYS A 104 8.75 4.72 -5.02
CA CYS A 104 10.18 4.43 -5.10
C CYS A 104 10.92 5.10 -3.95
N LYS A 105 11.79 4.35 -3.29
CA LYS A 105 12.66 4.87 -2.24
C LYS A 105 13.81 5.64 -2.89
N PRO A 106 14.31 6.68 -2.27
CA PRO A 106 13.80 7.31 -1.06
C PRO A 106 12.59 8.19 -1.36
N PHE A 107 11.69 8.31 -0.39
CA PHE A 107 10.51 9.14 -0.55
C PHE A 107 10.42 10.09 0.64
N ASP A 108 9.63 11.14 0.49
CA ASP A 108 9.47 12.13 1.54
C ASP A 108 8.05 12.05 2.12
N GLU A 109 7.85 12.86 3.15
CA GLU A 109 6.59 12.89 3.85
C GLU A 109 5.44 13.30 2.93
N GLN A 110 5.67 14.26 2.05
CA GLN A 110 4.62 14.72 1.14
C GLN A 110 4.17 13.62 0.21
N THR A 111 5.11 12.80 -0.25
CA THR A 111 4.78 11.66 -1.10
C THR A 111 3.87 10.69 -0.37
N ILE A 112 4.19 10.38 0.89
CA ILE A 112 3.37 9.45 1.65
C ILE A 112 1.98 10.02 1.90
N ARG A 113 1.87 11.30 2.21
CA ARG A 113 0.58 11.94 2.39
C ARG A 113 -0.25 11.89 1.11
N ALA A 114 0.40 12.10 -0.04
CA ALA A 114 -0.29 12.02 -1.32
C ALA A 114 -0.75 10.60 -1.63
N VAL A 115 0.08 9.60 -1.27
CA VAL A 115 -0.30 8.20 -1.43
C VAL A 115 -1.54 7.87 -0.60
N VAL A 116 -1.59 8.37 0.63
CA VAL A 116 -2.74 8.15 1.50
C VAL A 116 -4.00 8.74 0.88
N ARG A 117 -3.92 9.96 0.36
CA ARG A 117 -5.08 10.59 -0.29
C ARG A 117 -5.54 9.78 -1.50
N PHE A 118 -4.57 9.35 -2.31
CA PHE A 118 -4.87 8.55 -3.49
C PHE A 118 -5.57 7.24 -3.09
N ALA A 119 -5.00 6.54 -2.12
CA ALA A 119 -5.54 5.27 -1.66
C ALA A 119 -6.93 5.44 -1.03
N ARG A 120 -7.10 6.50 -0.25
CA ARG A 120 -8.39 6.76 0.38
C ARG A 120 -9.48 6.95 -0.68
N GLY A 121 -9.16 7.72 -1.72
CA GLY A 121 -10.13 7.93 -2.80
C GLY A 121 -10.50 6.63 -3.48
N PHE A 122 -9.52 5.78 -3.76
CA PHE A 122 -9.80 4.50 -4.39
C PHE A 122 -10.59 3.58 -3.47
N ILE A 123 -10.20 3.48 -2.21
CA ILE A 123 -10.84 2.56 -1.26
C ILE A 123 -12.29 2.98 -1.02
N ARG A 124 -12.51 4.27 -0.85
CA ARG A 124 -13.85 4.76 -0.51
C ARG A 124 -14.77 4.89 -1.70
N ASN A 125 -14.26 5.35 -2.82
CA ASN A 125 -15.11 5.73 -3.95
C ASN A 125 -14.76 5.02 -5.23
N ARG A 126 -13.79 4.14 -5.23
CA ARG A 126 -13.24 3.51 -6.43
C ARG A 126 -12.85 4.54 -7.47
N THR A 127 -12.40 5.69 -7.01
CA THR A 127 -11.99 6.79 -7.88
C THR A 127 -10.49 6.78 -8.00
N VAL A 128 -9.98 6.80 -9.24
CA VAL A 128 -8.55 6.89 -9.47
C VAL A 128 -8.22 8.36 -9.68
N GLY A 129 -7.68 9.00 -8.66
CA GLY A 129 -7.31 10.41 -8.75
C GLY A 129 -5.96 10.59 -9.40
N ASP A 130 -5.40 11.78 -9.26
CA ASP A 130 -4.07 12.07 -9.79
C ASP A 130 -3.05 11.24 -9.04
N ALA A 131 -2.15 10.61 -9.78
CA ALA A 131 -1.10 9.81 -9.17
C ALA A 131 -0.13 10.72 -8.43
N PRO A 132 0.32 10.34 -7.24
CA PRO A 132 1.32 11.12 -6.52
C PRO A 132 2.64 11.15 -7.28
N ARG A 133 3.45 12.14 -6.99
CA ARG A 133 4.80 12.20 -7.56
C ARG A 133 5.60 11.01 -7.07
N ARG A 134 6.46 10.48 -7.93
CA ARG A 134 7.27 9.30 -7.63
C ARG A 134 6.45 8.06 -7.37
N PHE A 135 5.19 8.06 -7.80
CA PHE A 135 4.31 6.93 -7.64
C PHE A 135 4.13 6.27 -8.99
N ARG A 136 4.37 4.98 -9.06
CA ARG A 136 4.17 4.22 -10.27
C ARG A 136 2.81 3.53 -10.16
N LEU A 137 1.85 3.99 -10.96
CA LEU A 137 0.51 3.45 -10.92
C LEU A 137 0.47 2.05 -11.51
N ALA A 138 -0.26 1.15 -10.86
CA ALA A 138 -0.37 -0.22 -11.37
C ALA A 138 -1.07 -0.23 -12.72
N PRO A 139 -0.60 -1.07 -13.65
CA PRO A 139 -1.18 -1.08 -14.99
C PRO A 139 -2.68 -1.38 -15.02
N TRP A 140 -3.16 -2.21 -14.11
CA TRP A 140 -4.58 -2.55 -14.13
C TRP A 140 -5.47 -1.35 -13.78
N LEU A 141 -4.93 -0.33 -13.12
CA LEU A 141 -5.67 0.88 -12.83
C LEU A 141 -5.71 1.84 -14.02
N THR A 142 -4.81 1.66 -14.97
CA THR A 142 -4.75 2.54 -16.11
C THR A 142 -5.51 1.99 -17.32
N THR A 143 -6.02 0.77 -17.23
CA THR A 143 -6.76 0.17 -18.31
C THR A 143 -8.21 0.63 -18.20
N PRO A 144 -8.70 1.43 -19.13
CA PRO A 144 -10.07 1.94 -19.01
C PRO A 144 -11.07 0.82 -19.18
N PRO A 145 -12.13 0.84 -18.42
CA PRO A 145 -13.18 -0.15 -18.58
C PRO A 145 -13.75 -0.21 -19.99
N ALA A 146 -13.71 0.89 -20.68
CA ALA A 146 -14.25 0.92 -22.02
C ALA A 146 -13.48 0.03 -22.96
N ASP A 147 -12.25 -0.24 -22.65
CA ASP A 147 -11.48 -1.14 -23.47
C ASP A 147 -12.03 -2.52 -23.43
N ILE A 148 -12.72 -2.87 -22.39
CA ILE A 148 -13.24 -4.17 -22.31
C ILE A 148 -14.66 -4.18 -22.67
N ALA A 149 -15.29 -3.13 -22.78
CA ALA A 149 -16.67 -3.15 -23.05
C ALA A 149 -16.96 -2.50 -24.32
N PRO A 150 -16.61 -2.93 -25.31
CA PRO A 150 -16.85 -2.31 -26.47
C PRO A 150 -18.17 -2.42 -26.77
N HIS A 151 -18.72 -2.64 -26.40
CA HIS A 151 -19.96 -2.49 -26.70
C HIS A 151 -20.41 -2.84 -27.92
#